data_a766e10e2319f6409e078dce278a0b98
#
_entry.id   a766e10e2319f6409e078dce278a0b98
#
_cell.length_a   1.000
_cell.length_b   1.000
_cell.length_c   1.000
_cell.angle_alpha   90.00
_cell.angle_beta   90.00
_cell.angle_gamma   90.00
#
_symmetry.space_group_name_H-M   'P 1'
#
loop_
_entity.id
_entity.type
_entity.pdbx_description
1 polymer ?
#
loop_
_entity_poly.entity_id
_entity_poly.type
_entity_poly.pdbx_seq_one_letter_code
_entity_poly.pdbx_strand_id
1 'polypeptide(L)'
;MRFMYVLVAEKPMLPNPPLREAIQQLAAREVAAGRMLDTGALKPRTAGAEVRIKDGKLTVTDGPFMEAKEVVGGYAVFELKDKEEAVARAVEFMQLHLDHMPDWELSCEVRPFMDY
;
A
#
# COMPACT_ATOMS: atom_id res chain seq x y z
N MET A 1 4.57 -2.60 18.17
CA MET A 1 5.21 -1.69 17.20
C MET A 1 4.26 -1.43 16.04
N ARG A 2 4.27 -0.21 15.56
CA ARG A 2 3.43 0.17 14.43
C ARG A 2 4.20 0.10 13.12
N PHE A 3 3.58 -0.48 12.11
CA PHE A 3 4.16 -0.63 10.77
C PHE A 3 3.22 -0.09 9.72
N MET A 4 3.78 0.47 8.66
CA MET A 4 3.02 0.80 7.46
C MET A 4 3.41 -0.17 6.35
N TYR A 5 2.40 -0.72 5.69
CA TYR A 5 2.58 -1.45 4.45
C TYR A 5 2.28 -0.50 3.30
N VAL A 6 3.19 -0.40 2.37
CA VAL A 6 3.04 0.45 1.20
C VAL A 6 3.08 -0.43 -0.04
N LEU A 7 1.97 -0.46 -0.76
CA LEU A 7 1.84 -1.28 -1.96
C LEU A 7 2.26 -0.45 -3.16
N VAL A 8 3.29 -0.92 -3.88
CA VAL A 8 3.91 -0.21 -4.99
C VAL A 8 3.89 -1.08 -6.24
N ALA A 9 3.45 -0.51 -7.37
CA ALA A 9 3.42 -1.19 -8.64
C ALA A 9 3.85 -0.25 -9.77
N GLU A 10 4.50 -0.80 -10.80
CA GLU A 10 4.85 -0.03 -11.99
C GLU A 10 3.61 0.28 -12.82
N LYS A 11 2.69 -0.69 -12.90
CA LYS A 11 1.44 -0.55 -13.65
C LYS A 11 0.28 -0.59 -12.67
N PRO A 12 -0.52 0.47 -12.61
CA PRO A 12 -1.72 0.43 -11.80
C PRO A 12 -2.70 -0.58 -12.39
N MET A 13 -3.12 -1.55 -11.58
CA MET A 13 -4.12 -2.53 -11.93
C MET A 13 -5.12 -2.61 -10.80
N LEU A 14 -6.34 -2.96 -11.13
CA LEU A 14 -7.36 -3.23 -10.12
C LEU A 14 -7.36 -4.74 -9.82
N PRO A 15 -7.50 -5.12 -8.55
CA PRO A 15 -7.66 -6.53 -8.22
C PRO A 15 -8.88 -7.11 -8.94
N ASN A 16 -8.73 -8.32 -9.49
CA ASN A 16 -9.89 -9.03 -10.02
C ASN A 16 -10.83 -9.43 -8.88
N PRO A 17 -12.10 -9.81 -9.17
CA PRO A 17 -13.06 -10.11 -8.12
C PRO A 17 -12.59 -11.18 -7.11
N PRO A 18 -11.97 -12.31 -7.50
CA PRO A 18 -11.46 -13.27 -6.53
C PRO A 18 -10.39 -12.69 -5.60
N LEU A 19 -9.46 -11.90 -6.13
CA LEU A 19 -8.43 -11.26 -5.31
C LEU A 19 -9.04 -10.23 -4.37
N ARG A 20 -9.98 -9.42 -4.86
CA ARG A 20 -10.66 -8.42 -4.04
C ARG A 20 -11.37 -9.07 -2.85
N GLU A 21 -12.07 -10.18 -3.10
CA GLU A 21 -12.76 -10.90 -2.03
C GLU A 21 -11.77 -11.45 -1.01
N ALA A 22 -10.67 -12.05 -1.48
CA ALA A 22 -9.64 -12.58 -0.60
C ALA A 22 -9.01 -11.48 0.27
N ILE A 23 -8.73 -10.32 -0.32
CA ILE A 23 -8.21 -9.15 0.41
C ILE A 23 -9.20 -8.69 1.47
N GLN A 24 -10.49 -8.61 1.13
CA GLN A 24 -11.53 -8.18 2.06
C GLN A 24 -11.65 -9.13 3.25
N GLN A 25 -11.58 -10.44 3.00
CA GLN A 25 -11.62 -11.44 4.07
C GLN A 25 -10.39 -11.34 4.98
N LEU A 26 -9.21 -11.17 4.40
CA LEU A 26 -7.98 -10.99 5.17
C LEU A 26 -8.05 -9.72 6.03
N ALA A 27 -8.48 -8.61 5.43
CA ALA A 27 -8.62 -7.35 6.16
C ALA A 27 -9.61 -7.48 7.32
N ALA A 28 -10.75 -8.11 7.10
CA ALA A 28 -11.74 -8.31 8.15
C ALA A 28 -11.17 -9.13 9.33
N ARG A 29 -10.40 -10.16 9.03
CA ARG A 29 -9.73 -10.97 10.05
C ARG A 29 -8.73 -10.12 10.86
N GLU A 30 -7.94 -9.29 10.17
CA GLU A 30 -6.91 -8.48 10.83
C GLU A 30 -7.50 -7.32 11.62
N VAL A 31 -8.60 -6.75 11.18
CA VAL A 31 -9.34 -5.74 11.95
C VAL A 31 -9.95 -6.37 13.20
N ALA A 32 -10.59 -7.54 13.07
CA ALA A 32 -11.20 -8.23 14.19
C ALA A 32 -10.17 -8.62 15.25
N ALA A 33 -8.96 -8.94 14.83
CA ALA A 33 -7.86 -9.28 15.74
C ALA A 33 -7.20 -8.05 16.36
N GLY A 34 -7.59 -6.84 15.97
CA GLY A 34 -7.01 -5.60 16.49
C GLY A 34 -5.63 -5.27 15.92
N ARG A 35 -5.20 -5.96 14.87
CA ARG A 35 -3.89 -5.74 14.28
C ARG A 35 -3.89 -4.67 13.20
N MET A 36 -4.89 -4.65 12.34
CA MET A 36 -5.00 -3.62 11.30
C MET A 36 -5.72 -2.40 11.87
N LEU A 37 -5.04 -1.26 11.86
CA LEU A 37 -5.55 0.00 12.39
C LEU A 37 -6.20 0.85 11.32
N ASP A 38 -5.68 0.79 10.09
CA ASP A 38 -6.17 1.57 8.95
C ASP A 38 -5.72 0.94 7.65
N THR A 39 -6.45 1.18 6.57
CA THR A 39 -6.08 0.73 5.23
C THR A 39 -6.81 1.56 4.19
N GLY A 40 -6.25 1.65 2.99
CA GLY A 40 -6.89 2.35 1.89
C GLY A 40 -6.23 2.05 0.57
N ALA A 41 -7.02 2.14 -0.50
CA ALA A 41 -6.54 2.12 -1.87
C ALA A 41 -6.55 3.54 -2.41
N LEU A 42 -5.55 3.89 -3.21
CA LEU A 42 -5.40 5.23 -3.75
C LEU A 42 -5.82 5.27 -5.22
N LYS A 43 -6.50 6.35 -5.60
CA LYS A 43 -6.77 6.65 -7.00
C LYS A 43 -5.46 6.96 -7.71
N PRO A 44 -5.41 6.85 -9.06
CA PRO A 44 -4.21 7.22 -9.81
C PRO A 44 -3.77 8.64 -9.54
N ARG A 45 -2.49 8.91 -9.74
CA ARG A 45 -1.89 10.23 -9.54
C ARG A 45 -2.58 11.33 -10.34
N THR A 46 -3.16 10.98 -11.48
CA THR A 46 -3.91 11.93 -12.33
C THR A 46 -5.11 12.55 -11.62
N ALA A 47 -5.63 11.91 -10.58
CA ALA A 47 -6.74 12.43 -9.78
C ALA A 47 -6.27 13.31 -8.63
N GLY A 48 -4.97 13.43 -8.42
CA GLY A 48 -4.40 14.15 -7.30
C GLY A 48 -3.62 15.39 -7.72
N ALA A 49 -2.79 15.87 -6.80
CA ALA A 49 -1.92 17.01 -7.03
C ALA A 49 -0.62 16.80 -6.27
N GLU A 50 0.42 17.48 -6.70
CA GLU A 50 1.71 17.47 -6.01
C GLU A 50 2.03 18.88 -5.52
N VAL A 51 2.38 18.99 -4.24
CA VAL A 51 2.89 20.22 -3.66
C VAL A 51 4.36 20.00 -3.38
N ARG A 52 5.21 20.81 -3.99
CA ARG A 52 6.66 20.62 -3.96
C ARG A 52 7.37 21.85 -3.41
N ILE A 53 8.44 21.61 -2.65
CA ILE A 53 9.40 22.65 -2.28
C ILE A 53 10.61 22.47 -3.18
N LYS A 54 10.95 23.53 -3.92
CA LYS A 54 12.15 23.55 -4.76
C LYS A 54 12.72 24.96 -4.77
N ASP A 55 14.02 25.08 -4.54
CA ASP A 55 14.73 26.36 -4.51
C ASP A 55 14.07 27.36 -3.55
N GLY A 56 13.62 26.88 -2.38
CA GLY A 56 12.97 27.71 -1.36
C GLY A 56 11.56 28.18 -1.69
N LYS A 57 10.92 27.55 -2.68
CA LYS A 57 9.57 27.95 -3.13
C LYS A 57 8.62 26.75 -3.13
N LEU A 58 7.36 27.03 -2.88
CA LEU A 58 6.28 26.05 -3.01
C LEU A 58 5.68 26.11 -4.39
N THR A 59 5.49 24.95 -5.00
CA THR A 59 4.77 24.82 -6.27
C THR A 59 3.68 23.79 -6.10
N VAL A 60 2.55 24.01 -6.75
CA VAL A 60 1.42 23.08 -6.79
C VAL A 60 1.18 22.68 -8.23
N THR A 61 1.18 21.37 -8.46
CA THR A 61 0.91 20.81 -9.80
C THR A 61 -0.28 19.87 -9.68
N ASP A 62 -1.38 20.21 -10.37
CA ASP A 62 -2.50 19.30 -10.52
C ASP A 62 -2.11 18.16 -11.46
N GLY A 63 -2.65 16.97 -11.24
CA GLY A 63 -2.43 15.88 -12.15
C GLY A 63 -3.02 16.14 -13.53
N PRO A 64 -2.42 15.61 -14.60
CA PRO A 64 -1.30 14.69 -14.60
C PRO A 64 0.04 15.42 -14.41
N PHE A 65 0.88 14.87 -13.53
CA PHE A 65 2.25 15.33 -13.37
C PHE A 65 3.18 14.18 -13.76
N MET A 66 4.49 14.48 -13.86
CA MET A 66 5.49 13.56 -14.39
C MET A 66 5.31 12.14 -13.87
N GLU A 67 5.33 11.17 -14.79
CA GLU A 67 5.19 9.76 -14.44
C GLU A 67 6.36 9.29 -13.59
N ALA A 68 6.04 8.64 -12.48
CA ALA A 68 7.01 7.88 -11.73
C ALA A 68 7.03 6.46 -12.30
N LYS A 69 8.19 5.80 -12.23
CA LYS A 69 8.32 4.39 -12.61
C LYS A 69 7.43 3.50 -11.77
N GLU A 70 7.25 3.86 -10.50
CA GLU A 70 6.46 3.11 -9.55
C GLU A 70 5.44 4.02 -8.90
N VAL A 71 4.26 3.50 -8.65
CA VAL A 71 3.14 4.24 -8.07
C VAL A 71 2.65 3.53 -6.83
N VAL A 72 2.47 4.29 -5.77
CA VAL A 72 1.85 3.79 -4.54
C VAL A 72 0.35 3.61 -4.81
N GLY A 73 -0.12 2.37 -4.74
CA GLY A 73 -1.52 2.04 -5.01
C GLY A 73 -2.36 1.85 -3.76
N GLY A 74 -1.74 1.73 -2.60
CA GLY A 74 -2.47 1.51 -1.36
C GLY A 74 -1.55 1.44 -0.17
N TYR A 75 -2.16 1.42 1.01
CA TYR A 75 -1.43 1.34 2.27
C TYR A 75 -2.24 0.61 3.32
N ALA A 76 -1.56 0.14 4.36
CA ALA A 76 -2.20 -0.35 5.58
C ALA A 76 -1.32 -0.04 6.78
N VAL A 77 -1.95 0.20 7.92
CA VAL A 77 -1.24 0.46 9.18
C VAL A 77 -1.57 -0.65 10.15
N PHE A 78 -0.54 -1.27 10.71
CA PHE A 78 -0.67 -2.41 11.62
C PHE A 78 0.03 -2.15 12.94
N GLU A 79 -0.54 -2.71 14.01
CA GLU A 79 0.14 -2.85 15.30
C GLU A 79 0.55 -4.30 15.45
N LEU A 80 1.86 -4.56 15.45
CA LEU A 80 2.42 -5.91 15.46
C LEU A 80 3.56 -6.01 16.49
N LYS A 81 3.91 -7.23 16.84
CA LYS A 81 4.90 -7.50 17.87
C LYS A 81 6.31 -7.04 17.45
N ASP A 82 6.72 -7.39 16.23
CA ASP A 82 8.06 -7.14 15.73
C ASP A 82 8.10 -7.19 14.19
N LYS A 83 9.27 -6.93 13.64
CA LYS A 83 9.48 -6.95 12.19
C LYS A 83 9.23 -8.33 11.57
N GLU A 84 9.57 -9.41 12.28
CA GLU A 84 9.35 -10.76 11.77
C GLU A 84 7.87 -11.03 11.54
N GLU A 85 7.03 -10.64 12.49
CA GLU A 85 5.59 -10.77 12.34
C GLU A 85 5.08 -9.89 11.20
N ALA A 86 5.60 -8.67 11.09
CA ALA A 86 5.19 -7.75 10.04
C ALA A 86 5.51 -8.31 8.65
N VAL A 87 6.68 -8.89 8.48
CA VAL A 87 7.07 -9.51 7.20
C VAL A 87 6.22 -10.74 6.92
N ALA A 88 5.98 -11.59 7.91
CA ALA A 88 5.17 -12.80 7.73
C ALA A 88 3.74 -12.46 7.26
N ARG A 89 3.15 -11.41 7.83
CA ARG A 89 1.80 -11.00 7.42
C ARG A 89 1.79 -10.32 6.07
N ALA A 90 2.86 -9.62 5.69
CA ALA A 90 3.00 -9.07 4.35
C ALA A 90 3.14 -10.19 3.31
N VAL A 91 3.88 -11.25 3.63
CA VAL A 91 3.99 -12.43 2.76
C VAL A 91 2.62 -13.06 2.54
N GLU A 92 1.83 -13.21 3.59
CA GLU A 92 0.48 -13.74 3.48
C GLU A 92 -0.39 -12.89 2.54
N PHE A 93 -0.34 -11.58 2.70
CA PHE A 93 -1.08 -10.65 1.84
C PHE A 93 -0.62 -10.75 0.39
N MET A 94 0.67 -10.76 0.16
CA MET A 94 1.23 -10.84 -1.20
C MET A 94 0.99 -12.20 -1.84
N GLN A 95 0.88 -13.27 -1.03
CA GLN A 95 0.56 -14.59 -1.54
C GLN A 95 -0.83 -14.61 -2.20
N LEU A 96 -1.78 -13.84 -1.68
CA LEU A 96 -3.10 -13.71 -2.31
C LEU A 96 -2.98 -13.15 -3.72
N HIS A 97 -2.10 -12.16 -3.92
CA HIS A 97 -1.86 -11.58 -5.24
C HIS A 97 -1.23 -12.59 -6.19
N LEU A 98 -0.24 -13.31 -5.70
CA LEU A 98 0.43 -14.35 -6.50
C LEU A 98 -0.54 -15.46 -6.91
N ASP A 99 -1.44 -15.86 -6.01
CA ASP A 99 -2.41 -16.93 -6.28
C ASP A 99 -3.48 -16.50 -7.30
N HIS A 100 -3.91 -15.24 -7.27
CA HIS A 100 -5.05 -14.79 -8.06
C HIS A 100 -4.68 -13.94 -9.28
N MET A 101 -3.54 -13.27 -9.23
CA MET A 101 -3.05 -12.42 -10.33
C MET A 101 -1.53 -12.54 -10.47
N PRO A 102 -1.03 -13.73 -10.87
CA PRO A 102 0.42 -13.99 -10.85
C PRO A 102 1.24 -13.12 -11.80
N ASP A 103 0.61 -12.52 -12.80
CA ASP A 103 1.32 -11.66 -13.76
C ASP A 103 1.44 -10.22 -13.30
N TRP A 104 0.83 -9.86 -12.17
CA TRP A 104 0.90 -8.51 -11.62
C TRP A 104 2.17 -8.37 -10.79
N GLU A 105 3.10 -7.58 -11.32
CA GLU A 105 4.35 -7.28 -10.60
C GLU A 105 4.13 -6.10 -9.67
N LEU A 106 4.24 -6.38 -8.39
CA LEU A 106 4.09 -5.36 -7.36
C LEU A 106 4.94 -5.74 -6.15
N SER A 107 5.16 -4.76 -5.28
CA SER A 107 5.87 -4.98 -4.02
C SER A 107 5.08 -4.40 -2.86
N CYS A 108 5.34 -4.92 -1.68
CA CYS A 108 4.79 -4.42 -0.43
C CYS A 108 5.98 -4.05 0.45
N GLU A 109 6.21 -2.75 0.63
CA GLU A 109 7.23 -2.30 1.57
C GLU A 109 6.68 -2.39 2.98
N VAL A 110 7.49 -2.89 3.89
CA VAL A 110 7.15 -3.01 5.31
C VAL A 110 8.02 -2.02 6.06
N ARG A 111 7.41 -0.95 6.59
CA ARG A 111 8.17 0.15 7.18
C ARG A 111 7.70 0.42 8.62
N PRO A 112 8.59 0.28 9.61
CA PRO A 112 8.23 0.65 10.97
C PRO A 112 8.07 2.17 11.08
N PHE A 113 7.15 2.60 11.92
CA PHE A 113 7.01 4.01 12.25
C PHE A 113 8.15 4.44 13.17
N MET A 114 8.54 5.69 13.04
CA MET A 114 9.50 6.27 13.96
C MET A 114 8.82 6.54 15.32
N ASP A 115 9.59 6.38 16.37
CA ASP A 115 9.15 6.71 17.73
C ASP A 115 9.63 8.13 18.08
N TYR A 116 8.75 9.10 17.93
CA TYR A 116 9.04 10.45 18.42
C TYR A 116 7.81 11.23 18.82
#